data_e83919cad4be012d0e5515a6b9ae0f13
#
_entry.id   e83919cad4be012d0e5515a6b9ae0f13
#
_cell.length_a   1.000
_cell.length_b   1.000
_cell.length_c   1.000
_cell.angle_alpha   90.00
_cell.angle_beta   90.00
_cell.angle_gamma   90.00
#
_symmetry.space_group_name_H-M   'P 1'
#
loop_
_entity.id
_entity.type
_entity.pdbx_description
1 polymer ?
#
loop_
_entity_poly.entity_id
_entity_poly.type
_entity_poly.pdbx_seq_one_letter_code
_entity_poly.pdbx_strand_id
1 'polypeptide(L)'
;ASIGLEKDHHLADVLSFSSCKGLFGLTGACFICFNGKIENEVNSFYLKLSNHIEKRMTGPYHTIYSLYNVLKKYNDFKYSVIVNKKRFLKKMQSYLSLPLKNQPLLCTHVTKKIFTKNKNVILYEPRNNLSGSVVCHLGEAHLKKLSKGNIIDELQY
;
A
#
# COMPACT_ATOMS: atom_id res chain seq x y z
N ALA A 1 3.68 4.40 -2.77
CA ALA A 1 2.76 3.41 -2.18
C ALA A 1 3.36 2.65 -1.00
N SER A 2 4.65 2.40 -0.98
CA SER A 2 5.35 1.53 -0.02
C SER A 2 5.99 2.27 1.16
N ILE A 3 5.68 3.54 1.36
CA ILE A 3 6.23 4.32 2.48
C ILE A 3 6.16 3.56 3.81
N GLY A 4 7.23 3.61 4.59
CA GLY A 4 7.36 2.88 5.86
C GLY A 4 7.68 1.39 5.72
N LEU A 5 7.51 0.79 4.55
CA LEU A 5 7.85 -0.60 4.27
C LEU A 5 9.22 -0.75 3.58
N GLU A 6 9.63 0.28 2.84
CA GLU A 6 10.97 0.37 2.23
C GLU A 6 11.99 0.98 3.20
N LYS A 7 13.27 0.80 2.91
CA LYS A 7 14.37 1.30 3.74
C LYS A 7 15.00 2.60 3.21
N ASP A 8 14.89 2.84 1.91
CA ASP A 8 15.70 3.85 1.21
C ASP A 8 14.96 5.15 0.91
N HIS A 9 13.85 5.41 1.61
CA HIS A 9 13.09 6.65 1.43
C HIS A 9 13.90 7.92 1.72
N HIS A 10 14.89 7.83 2.60
CA HIS A 10 15.76 8.95 2.98
C HIS A 10 16.67 9.43 1.84
N LEU A 11 16.81 8.65 0.77
CA LEU A 11 17.60 9.02 -0.41
C LEU A 11 16.85 9.98 -1.35
N ALA A 12 15.55 10.17 -1.15
CA ALA A 12 14.76 11.04 -2.00
C ALA A 12 14.74 12.48 -1.47
N ASP A 13 14.94 13.45 -2.36
CA ASP A 13 14.81 14.87 -2.03
C ASP A 13 13.36 15.27 -1.80
N VAL A 14 12.44 14.66 -2.53
CA VAL A 14 10.99 14.85 -2.39
C VAL A 14 10.29 13.51 -2.37
N LEU A 15 9.42 13.32 -1.39
CA LEU A 15 8.55 12.16 -1.27
C LEU A 15 7.09 12.57 -1.26
N SER A 16 6.27 11.94 -2.09
CA SER A 16 4.82 12.02 -1.98
C SER A 16 4.22 10.65 -1.70
N PHE A 17 3.29 10.59 -0.75
CA PHE A 17 2.64 9.34 -0.37
C PHE A 17 1.26 9.58 0.23
N SER A 18 0.43 8.53 0.22
CA SER A 18 -0.91 8.56 0.79
C SER A 18 -0.98 7.83 2.13
N SER A 19 -1.93 8.23 2.96
CA SER A 19 -2.22 7.58 4.24
C SER A 19 -2.66 6.12 4.12
N CYS A 20 -3.26 5.73 2.99
CA CYS A 20 -3.98 4.46 2.84
C CYS A 20 -3.19 3.31 2.20
N LYS A 21 -1.90 3.49 1.95
CA LYS A 21 -1.04 2.44 1.36
C LYS A 21 -0.12 1.84 2.42
N GLY A 22 1.18 2.07 2.32
CA GLY A 22 2.17 1.54 3.27
C GLY A 22 1.99 1.99 4.71
N LEU A 23 1.19 3.01 4.98
CA LEU A 23 0.84 3.46 6.33
C LEU A 23 -0.45 2.85 6.89
N PHE A 24 -1.19 2.07 6.11
CA PHE A 24 -2.40 1.33 6.52
C PHE A 24 -3.57 2.17 7.05
N GLY A 25 -3.57 3.49 6.87
CA GLY A 25 -4.65 4.38 7.30
C GLY A 25 -5.82 4.44 6.31
N LEU A 26 -6.82 5.26 6.62
CA LEU A 26 -7.90 5.57 5.68
C LEU A 26 -7.38 6.39 4.50
N THR A 27 -8.06 6.29 3.38
CA THR A 27 -7.82 7.17 2.23
C THR A 27 -8.26 8.61 2.54
N GLY A 28 -7.67 9.60 1.85
CA GLY A 28 -8.07 10.99 1.94
C GLY A 28 -6.96 11.96 2.38
N ALA A 29 -5.76 11.47 2.73
CA ALA A 29 -4.61 12.34 2.95
C ALA A 29 -3.47 11.99 2.01
N CYS A 30 -2.86 13.02 1.44
CA CYS A 30 -1.58 12.97 0.75
C CYS A 30 -0.55 13.75 1.55
N PHE A 31 0.63 13.19 1.68
CA PHE A 31 1.77 13.82 2.34
C PHE A 31 2.84 14.14 1.32
N ILE A 32 3.46 15.29 1.48
CA ILE A 32 4.65 15.69 0.73
C ILE A 32 5.73 15.99 1.76
N CYS A 33 6.82 15.25 1.69
CA CYS A 33 8.02 15.48 2.48
C CYS A 33 9.14 15.91 1.54
N PHE A 34 9.95 16.86 1.96
CA PHE A 34 11.06 17.37 1.16
C PHE A 34 12.24 17.77 2.06
N ASN A 35 13.41 17.62 1.51
CA ASN A 35 14.66 18.06 2.13
C ASN A 35 15.03 19.42 1.55
N GLY A 36 15.00 20.48 2.36
CA GLY A 36 15.42 21.81 1.92
C GLY A 36 14.31 22.82 1.69
N LYS A 37 14.61 23.87 0.98
CA LYS A 37 13.67 24.97 0.67
C LYS A 37 12.93 24.69 -0.63
N ILE A 38 11.67 25.11 -0.68
CA ILE A 38 10.90 25.13 -1.92
C ILE A 38 11.35 26.38 -2.70
N GLU A 39 12.10 26.18 -3.77
CA GLU A 39 12.68 27.28 -4.56
C GLU A 39 11.73 27.79 -5.65
N ASN A 40 10.88 26.91 -6.19
CA ASN A 40 9.99 27.24 -7.29
C ASN A 40 8.53 27.12 -6.86
N GLU A 41 7.76 28.17 -7.13
CA GLU A 41 6.33 28.20 -6.89
C GLU A 41 5.54 27.95 -8.18
N VAL A 42 4.53 27.14 -8.11
CA VAL A 42 3.56 26.97 -9.19
C VAL A 42 2.47 28.03 -9.09
N ASN A 43 2.07 28.59 -10.21
CA ASN A 43 0.96 29.57 -10.27
C ASN A 43 -0.40 28.84 -10.21
N SER A 44 -0.65 28.19 -9.08
CA SER A 44 -1.91 27.49 -8.83
C SER A 44 -2.23 27.57 -7.35
N PHE A 45 -3.45 27.98 -7.01
CA PHE A 45 -3.87 28.14 -5.62
C PHE A 45 -3.71 26.85 -4.80
N TYR A 46 -4.13 25.70 -5.34
CA TYR A 46 -4.08 24.43 -4.63
C TYR A 46 -2.73 23.73 -4.65
N LEU A 47 -1.91 23.99 -5.67
CA LEU A 47 -0.60 23.35 -5.79
C LEU A 47 0.53 24.18 -5.18
N LYS A 48 0.25 25.44 -4.81
CA LYS A 48 1.21 26.32 -4.14
C LYS A 48 1.33 25.92 -2.67
N LEU A 49 2.41 25.24 -2.31
CA LEU A 49 2.62 24.72 -0.94
C LEU A 49 2.66 25.84 0.11
N SER A 50 3.21 27.01 -0.21
CA SER A 50 3.21 28.16 0.70
C SER A 50 1.80 28.57 1.13
N ASN A 51 0.79 28.50 0.26
CA ASN A 51 -0.59 28.78 0.64
C ASN A 51 -1.11 27.85 1.72
N HIS A 52 -0.77 26.56 1.67
CA HIS A 52 -1.20 25.57 2.67
C HIS A 52 -0.55 25.82 4.04
N ILE A 53 0.69 26.26 4.04
CA ILE A 53 1.45 26.54 5.26
C ILE A 53 0.96 27.86 5.89
N GLU A 54 0.90 28.94 5.12
CA GLU A 54 0.59 30.27 5.62
C GLU A 54 -0.88 30.44 6.00
N LYS A 55 -1.78 29.93 5.17
CA LYS A 55 -3.24 30.10 5.36
C LYS A 55 -3.84 29.05 6.31
N ARG A 56 -3.05 28.11 6.83
CA ARG A 56 -3.51 27.04 7.74
C ARG A 56 -4.79 26.37 7.22
N MET A 57 -4.77 25.93 5.98
CA MET A 57 -5.93 25.34 5.33
C MET A 57 -6.43 24.11 6.09
N THR A 58 -7.75 23.89 6.08
CA THR A 58 -8.40 22.76 6.75
C THR A 58 -7.84 21.43 6.23
N GLY A 59 -7.33 20.61 7.12
CA GLY A 59 -6.80 19.30 6.78
C GLY A 59 -7.82 18.16 6.91
N PRO A 60 -7.48 16.95 6.45
CA PRO A 60 -8.35 15.78 6.48
C PRO A 60 -8.35 15.14 7.89
N TYR A 61 -9.06 15.74 8.84
CA TYR A 61 -9.06 15.33 10.25
C TYR A 61 -9.30 13.84 10.47
N HIS A 62 -10.35 13.27 9.85
CA HIS A 62 -10.69 11.85 10.03
C HIS A 62 -9.56 10.92 9.58
N THR A 63 -8.91 11.25 8.48
CA THR A 63 -7.80 10.47 7.94
C THR A 63 -6.56 10.56 8.83
N ILE A 64 -6.24 11.74 9.33
CA ILE A 64 -5.10 11.95 10.24
C ILE A 64 -5.34 11.24 11.57
N TYR A 65 -6.56 11.31 12.12
CA TYR A 65 -6.93 10.59 13.34
C TYR A 65 -6.87 9.07 13.16
N SER A 66 -7.38 8.57 12.03
CA SER A 66 -7.24 7.15 11.66
C SER A 66 -5.77 6.74 11.59
N LEU A 67 -4.94 7.54 10.92
CA LEU A 67 -3.52 7.27 10.78
C LEU A 67 -2.81 7.24 12.15
N TYR A 68 -3.10 8.18 13.05
CA TYR A 68 -2.59 8.19 14.41
C TYR A 68 -2.87 6.87 15.15
N ASN A 69 -4.10 6.34 15.03
CA ASN A 69 -4.49 5.08 15.67
C ASN A 69 -3.81 3.86 15.05
N VAL A 70 -3.68 3.85 13.74
CA VAL A 70 -3.04 2.74 13.01
C VAL A 70 -1.54 2.71 13.29
N LEU A 71 -0.87 3.85 13.34
CA LEU A 71 0.57 3.93 13.59
C LEU A 71 0.98 3.33 14.94
N LYS A 72 0.09 3.33 15.94
CA LYS A 72 0.33 2.63 17.22
C LYS A 72 0.52 1.12 17.06
N LYS A 73 -0.05 0.53 16.00
CA LYS A 73 0.02 -0.90 15.68
C LYS A 73 0.75 -1.16 14.36
N TYR A 74 1.52 -0.20 13.90
CA TYR A 74 2.16 -0.24 12.59
C TYR A 74 3.00 -1.50 12.36
N ASN A 75 3.80 -1.88 13.35
CA ASN A 75 4.66 -3.06 13.25
C ASN A 75 3.86 -4.37 13.10
N ASP A 76 2.70 -4.48 13.74
CA ASP A 76 1.81 -5.65 13.62
C ASP A 76 1.25 -5.75 12.20
N PHE A 77 0.81 -4.63 11.63
CA PHE A 77 0.33 -4.58 10.25
C PHE A 77 1.44 -4.91 9.26
N LYS A 78 2.59 -4.28 9.41
CA LYS A 78 3.77 -4.54 8.59
C LYS A 78 4.18 -6.02 8.63
N TYR A 79 4.26 -6.58 9.82
CA TYR A 79 4.58 -7.99 10.01
C TYR A 79 3.57 -8.90 9.30
N SER A 80 2.28 -8.63 9.44
CA SER A 80 1.20 -9.38 8.77
C SER A 80 1.36 -9.38 7.25
N VAL A 81 1.60 -8.21 6.64
CA VAL A 81 1.81 -8.10 5.18
C VAL A 81 3.01 -8.93 4.73
N ILE A 82 4.13 -8.81 5.44
CA ILE A 82 5.37 -9.52 5.08
C ILE A 82 5.20 -11.04 5.18
N VAL A 83 4.59 -11.52 6.26
CA VAL A 83 4.36 -12.96 6.49
C VAL A 83 3.41 -13.54 5.45
N ASN A 84 2.29 -12.87 5.19
CA ASN A 84 1.30 -13.32 4.21
C ASN A 84 1.88 -13.30 2.79
N LYS A 85 2.65 -12.27 2.44
CA LYS A 85 3.36 -12.22 1.17
C LYS A 85 4.34 -13.39 1.01
N LYS A 86 5.16 -13.68 2.03
CA LYS A 86 6.10 -14.81 1.99
C LYS A 86 5.37 -16.14 1.79
N ARG A 87 4.24 -16.33 2.48
CA ARG A 87 3.42 -17.54 2.34
C ARG A 87 2.84 -17.66 0.92
N PHE A 88 2.31 -16.57 0.39
CA PHE A 88 1.78 -16.51 -0.97
C PHE A 88 2.87 -16.76 -2.02
N LEU A 89 4.03 -16.13 -1.90
CA LEU A 89 5.16 -16.35 -2.79
C LEU A 89 5.60 -17.82 -2.80
N LYS A 90 5.65 -18.48 -1.66
CA LYS A 90 5.98 -19.91 -1.57
C LYS A 90 4.94 -20.77 -2.30
N LYS A 91 3.62 -20.46 -2.14
CA LYS A 91 2.54 -21.17 -2.83
C LYS A 91 2.59 -20.98 -4.35
N MET A 92 2.94 -19.77 -4.81
CA MET A 92 2.87 -19.39 -6.23
C MET A 92 4.22 -19.36 -6.93
N GLN A 93 5.26 -19.93 -6.35
CA GLN A 93 6.64 -19.80 -6.82
C GLN A 93 6.82 -20.13 -8.30
N SER A 94 6.18 -21.19 -8.80
CA SER A 94 6.25 -21.64 -10.20
C SER A 94 5.48 -20.74 -11.18
N TYR A 95 4.69 -19.81 -10.67
CA TYR A 95 3.82 -18.95 -11.48
C TYR A 95 4.15 -17.46 -11.36
N LEU A 96 5.29 -17.11 -10.76
CA LEU A 96 5.70 -15.71 -10.65
C LEU A 96 6.01 -15.15 -12.04
N SER A 97 5.39 -14.03 -12.39
CA SER A 97 5.66 -13.31 -13.65
C SER A 97 6.93 -12.46 -13.58
N LEU A 98 7.42 -12.16 -12.38
CA LEU A 98 8.64 -11.44 -12.13
C LEU A 98 9.54 -12.25 -11.17
N PRO A 99 10.87 -12.17 -11.30
CA PRO A 99 11.78 -12.75 -10.32
C PRO A 99 11.49 -12.26 -8.90
N LEU A 100 11.74 -13.08 -7.89
CA LEU A 100 11.49 -12.75 -6.48
C LEU A 100 12.04 -11.38 -6.07
N LYS A 101 13.26 -11.05 -6.50
CA LYS A 101 13.93 -9.78 -6.20
C LYS A 101 13.26 -8.56 -6.84
N ASN A 102 12.47 -8.77 -7.89
CA ASN A 102 11.81 -7.71 -8.66
C ASN A 102 10.30 -7.62 -8.33
N GLN A 103 9.80 -8.44 -7.42
CA GLN A 103 8.40 -8.36 -7.00
C GLN A 103 8.17 -7.09 -6.18
N PRO A 104 7.14 -6.29 -6.51
CA PRO A 104 6.79 -5.11 -5.71
C PRO A 104 6.54 -5.48 -4.25
N LEU A 105 6.94 -4.61 -3.31
CA LEU A 105 6.88 -4.94 -1.89
C LEU A 105 5.46 -5.30 -1.41
N LEU A 106 4.45 -4.58 -1.89
CA LEU A 106 3.06 -4.73 -1.45
C LEU A 106 2.24 -5.68 -2.33
N CYS A 107 2.76 -6.09 -3.47
CA CYS A 107 2.04 -6.89 -4.45
C CYS A 107 2.87 -8.10 -4.89
N THR A 108 2.16 -9.09 -5.44
CA THR A 108 2.80 -10.21 -6.14
C THR A 108 2.15 -10.36 -7.50
N HIS A 109 2.97 -10.40 -8.55
CA HIS A 109 2.54 -10.62 -9.93
C HIS A 109 2.72 -12.09 -10.29
N VAL A 110 1.66 -12.71 -10.78
CA VAL A 110 1.65 -14.12 -11.21
C VAL A 110 1.06 -14.28 -12.60
N THR A 111 1.54 -15.28 -13.33
CA THR A 111 1.11 -15.59 -14.69
C THR A 111 -0.27 -16.27 -14.74
N LYS A 112 -0.73 -16.83 -13.64
CA LYS A 112 -2.03 -17.52 -13.55
C LYS A 112 -3.15 -16.56 -13.15
N LYS A 113 -4.33 -16.77 -13.70
CA LYS A 113 -5.54 -16.12 -13.20
C LYS A 113 -5.89 -16.75 -11.86
N ILE A 114 -5.97 -15.93 -10.82
CA ILE A 114 -6.36 -16.36 -9.47
C ILE A 114 -7.84 -16.10 -9.28
N PHE A 115 -8.55 -17.03 -8.70
CA PHE A 115 -9.95 -16.92 -8.35
C PHE A 115 -10.24 -17.57 -6.98
N THR A 116 -11.42 -17.36 -6.47
CA THR A 116 -11.89 -18.00 -5.23
C THR A 116 -13.34 -18.45 -5.41
N LYS A 117 -13.70 -19.56 -4.78
CA LYS A 117 -15.09 -20.03 -4.69
C LYS A 117 -15.83 -19.39 -3.52
N ASN A 118 -15.11 -18.77 -2.60
CA ASN A 118 -15.71 -18.13 -1.44
C ASN A 118 -16.35 -16.81 -1.83
N LYS A 119 -17.68 -16.75 -1.77
CA LYS A 119 -18.47 -15.56 -2.13
C LYS A 119 -18.20 -14.34 -1.22
N ASN A 120 -17.61 -14.56 -0.05
CA ASN A 120 -17.24 -13.49 0.88
C ASN A 120 -15.85 -12.91 0.63
N VAL A 121 -15.10 -13.45 -0.33
CA VAL A 121 -13.78 -12.97 -0.72
C VAL A 121 -13.87 -12.32 -2.09
N ILE A 122 -13.63 -11.01 -2.12
CA ILE A 122 -13.57 -10.24 -3.37
C ILE A 122 -12.10 -10.04 -3.69
N LEU A 123 -11.68 -10.53 -4.87
CA LEU A 123 -10.34 -10.31 -5.37
C LEU A 123 -10.30 -9.01 -6.19
N TYR A 124 -9.19 -8.28 -6.07
CA TYR A 124 -8.98 -7.08 -6.87
C TYR A 124 -8.75 -7.46 -8.34
N GLU A 125 -9.52 -6.85 -9.21
CA GLU A 125 -9.31 -6.94 -10.66
C GLU A 125 -8.60 -5.68 -11.17
N PRO A 126 -7.39 -5.81 -11.75
CA PRO A 126 -6.71 -4.66 -12.34
C PRO A 126 -7.50 -4.12 -13.53
N ARG A 127 -7.48 -2.80 -13.71
CA ARG A 127 -8.21 -2.12 -14.79
C ARG A 127 -7.72 -2.47 -16.20
N ASN A 128 -6.49 -2.95 -16.31
CA ASN A 128 -5.90 -3.37 -17.57
C ASN A 128 -6.01 -4.89 -17.72
N ASN A 129 -6.24 -5.37 -18.94
CA ASN A 129 -6.21 -6.79 -19.26
C ASN A 129 -4.78 -7.34 -19.15
N LEU A 130 -4.35 -7.60 -17.91
CA LEU A 130 -3.08 -8.27 -17.65
C LEU A 130 -3.28 -9.78 -17.84
N SER A 131 -2.34 -10.42 -18.54
CA SER A 131 -2.22 -11.87 -18.51
C SER A 131 -1.80 -12.30 -17.10
N GLY A 132 -2.69 -12.98 -16.39
CA GLY A 132 -2.43 -13.40 -15.01
C GLY A 132 -3.13 -12.54 -13.95
N SER A 133 -2.53 -12.45 -12.78
CA SER A 133 -3.10 -11.73 -11.64
C SER A 133 -2.07 -10.93 -10.86
N VAL A 134 -2.55 -9.86 -10.23
CA VAL A 134 -1.79 -9.06 -9.26
C VAL A 134 -2.47 -9.16 -7.91
N VAL A 135 -1.78 -9.71 -6.92
CA VAL A 135 -2.29 -9.82 -5.55
C VAL A 135 -1.69 -8.73 -4.69
N CYS A 136 -2.53 -7.87 -4.15
CA CYS A 136 -2.11 -6.82 -3.21
C CYS A 136 -2.29 -7.33 -1.77
N HIS A 137 -1.20 -7.34 -0.99
CA HIS A 137 -1.18 -7.87 0.38
C HIS A 137 -1.57 -6.86 1.45
N LEU A 138 -1.88 -5.61 1.07
CA LEU A 138 -2.26 -4.56 2.04
C LEU A 138 -3.58 -4.85 2.75
N GLY A 139 -4.58 -5.36 2.04
CA GLY A 139 -5.90 -5.65 2.59
C GLY A 139 -5.85 -6.68 3.72
N GLU A 140 -4.92 -7.62 3.66
CA GLU A 140 -4.75 -8.66 4.66
C GLU A 140 -4.31 -8.13 6.02
N ALA A 141 -3.68 -6.96 6.07
CA ALA A 141 -3.21 -6.35 7.32
C ALA A 141 -4.36 -6.03 8.29
N HIS A 142 -5.53 -5.69 7.75
CA HIS A 142 -6.72 -5.34 8.54
C HIS A 142 -7.61 -6.52 8.89
N LEU A 143 -7.33 -7.71 8.37
CA LEU A 143 -8.11 -8.90 8.67
C LEU A 143 -7.81 -9.42 10.08
N LYS A 144 -8.81 -10.06 10.70
CA LYS A 144 -8.62 -10.77 11.97
C LYS A 144 -7.61 -11.89 11.79
N LYS A 145 -6.82 -12.17 12.82
CA LYS A 145 -5.74 -13.17 12.79
C LYS A 145 -6.21 -14.54 12.26
N LEU A 146 -7.42 -14.98 12.63
CA LEU A 146 -8.01 -16.24 12.18
C LEU A 146 -8.34 -16.26 10.67
N SER A 147 -8.62 -15.11 10.07
CA SER A 147 -9.01 -15.02 8.66
C SER A 147 -7.81 -14.91 7.72
N LYS A 148 -6.65 -14.44 8.21
CA LYS A 148 -5.46 -14.14 7.38
C LYS A 148 -4.86 -15.37 6.69
N GLY A 149 -4.89 -16.52 7.38
CA GLY A 149 -4.36 -17.76 6.82
C GLY A 149 -5.28 -18.39 5.79
N ASN A 150 -6.56 -18.34 6.04
CA ASN A 150 -7.57 -19.05 5.27
C ASN A 150 -7.74 -18.50 3.85
N ILE A 151 -7.63 -17.18 3.67
CA ILE A 151 -7.78 -16.56 2.34
C ILE A 151 -6.76 -17.10 1.34
N ILE A 152 -5.48 -17.21 1.73
CA ILE A 152 -4.44 -17.74 0.85
C ILE A 152 -4.70 -19.21 0.49
N ASP A 153 -5.23 -19.99 1.43
CA ASP A 153 -5.53 -21.42 1.22
C ASP A 153 -6.74 -21.64 0.32
N GLU A 154 -7.71 -20.71 0.32
CA GLU A 154 -8.88 -20.73 -0.54
C GLU A 154 -8.62 -20.30 -1.98
N LEU A 155 -7.48 -19.66 -2.29
CA LEU A 155 -7.13 -19.22 -3.62
C LEU A 155 -6.87 -20.41 -4.55
N GLN A 156 -7.51 -20.37 -5.72
CA GLN A 156 -7.38 -21.34 -6.81
C GLN A 156 -6.72 -20.68 -8.03
N TYR A 157 -6.08 -21.47 -8.93
CA TYR A 157 -5.35 -21.01 -10.10
C TYR A 157 -5.25 -22.07 -11.19
#